data_24ec26e0da954d315dac70f4cdea6a32
#
_entry.id   24ec26e0da954d315dac70f4cdea6a32
#
_cell.length_a   1.000
_cell.length_b   1.000
_cell.length_c   1.000
_cell.angle_alpha   90.00
_cell.angle_beta   90.00
_cell.angle_gamma   90.00
#
_symmetry.space_group_name_H-M   'P 1'
#
loop_
_entity.id
_entity.type
_entity.pdbx_description
1 polymer ?
#
loop_
_entity_poly.entity_id
_entity_poly.type
_entity_poly.pdbx_seq_one_letter_code
_entity_poly.pdbx_strand_id
1 'polypeptide(L)'
;MIYENSFLLETSDLIADDDAILLSNNRNEFFSFSANTGALNWQQKINSNIRPTLIENLIFTVTIEGFLVVIDNKTGNIIRITNVFDKIKKNKRSKIKPVGFIVGTKNIYLTTDNGLLILIDISSGRSSSILKVDNEKISRPFILNKNLFIIKDNSIIKLN
;
A
#
# COMPACT_ATOMS: atom_id res chain seq x y z
N MET A 1 21.98 -27.82 -5.72
CA MET A 1 21.23 -26.93 -6.61
C MET A 1 20.39 -26.04 -5.72
N ILE A 2 20.78 -24.79 -5.57
CA ILE A 2 20.06 -23.82 -4.73
C ILE A 2 18.97 -23.24 -5.64
N TYR A 3 17.72 -23.61 -5.40
CA TYR A 3 16.60 -22.93 -6.03
C TYR A 3 16.48 -21.57 -5.35
N GLU A 4 16.92 -20.51 -6.01
CA GLU A 4 16.72 -19.16 -5.54
C GLU A 4 15.22 -18.84 -5.45
N ASN A 5 14.85 -18.07 -4.43
CA ASN A 5 13.47 -17.60 -4.13
C ASN A 5 12.82 -16.73 -5.23
N SER A 6 13.32 -16.79 -6.47
CA SER A 6 12.89 -15.97 -7.59
C SER A 6 11.46 -16.27 -8.11
N PHE A 7 10.82 -17.30 -7.58
CA PHE A 7 9.48 -17.75 -8.02
C PHE A 7 8.40 -17.62 -6.95
N LEU A 8 8.70 -17.02 -5.79
CA LEU A 8 7.68 -16.87 -4.74
C LEU A 8 6.61 -15.87 -5.21
N LEU A 9 5.39 -16.36 -5.38
CA LEU A 9 4.22 -15.50 -5.59
C LEU A 9 3.83 -14.90 -4.23
N GLU A 10 3.95 -13.59 -4.11
CA GLU A 10 3.45 -12.82 -2.97
C GLU A 10 2.19 -12.10 -3.38
N THR A 11 1.11 -12.35 -2.68
CA THR A 11 -0.19 -11.70 -2.89
C THR A 11 -0.47 -10.70 -1.77
N SER A 12 -1.27 -9.69 -2.07
CA SER A 12 -1.88 -8.85 -1.04
C SER A 12 -2.91 -9.65 -0.24
N ASP A 13 -3.29 -9.15 0.94
CA ASP A 13 -4.54 -9.56 1.56
C ASP A 13 -5.71 -9.21 0.63
N LEU A 14 -6.73 -10.05 0.65
CA LEU A 14 -7.99 -9.77 -0.04
C LEU A 14 -8.73 -8.66 0.69
N ILE A 15 -9.36 -7.78 -0.08
CA ILE A 15 -10.44 -6.93 0.42
C ILE A 15 -11.69 -7.18 -0.41
N ALA A 16 -12.84 -7.11 0.23
CA ALA A 16 -14.12 -7.28 -0.41
C ALA A 16 -15.12 -6.29 0.14
N ASP A 17 -16.04 -5.87 -0.71
CA ASP A 17 -17.30 -5.23 -0.36
C ASP A 17 -18.47 -6.05 -0.94
N ASP A 18 -19.67 -5.48 -0.99
CA ASP A 18 -20.86 -6.18 -1.50
C ASP A 18 -20.77 -6.48 -3.01
N ASP A 19 -19.97 -5.74 -3.76
CA ASP A 19 -19.90 -5.79 -5.23
C ASP A 19 -18.61 -6.41 -5.75
N ALA A 20 -17.47 -6.20 -5.07
CA ALA A 20 -16.15 -6.54 -5.60
C ALA A 20 -15.21 -7.21 -4.60
N ILE A 21 -14.39 -8.13 -5.10
CA ILE A 21 -13.23 -8.70 -4.41
C ILE A 21 -11.98 -8.20 -5.12
N LEU A 22 -11.07 -7.61 -4.34
CA LEU A 22 -9.84 -6.99 -4.84
C LEU A 22 -8.62 -7.72 -4.30
N LEU A 23 -7.65 -7.99 -5.16
CA LEU A 23 -6.35 -8.54 -4.79
C LEU A 23 -5.28 -8.11 -5.79
N SER A 24 -4.04 -8.09 -5.32
CA SER A 24 -2.86 -7.84 -6.15
C SER A 24 -1.71 -8.79 -5.82
N ASN A 25 -0.69 -8.81 -6.66
CA ASN A 25 0.50 -9.63 -6.44
C ASN A 25 1.78 -8.95 -6.94
N ASN A 26 2.93 -9.60 -6.67
CA ASN A 26 4.25 -9.16 -7.09
C ASN A 26 4.61 -9.54 -8.55
N ARG A 27 3.62 -9.91 -9.37
CA ARG A 27 3.77 -10.22 -10.81
C ARG A 27 3.09 -9.22 -11.73
N ASN A 28 2.91 -7.98 -11.28
CA ASN A 28 2.20 -6.92 -12.01
C ASN A 28 0.73 -7.26 -12.29
N GLU A 29 0.04 -7.84 -11.32
CA GLU A 29 -1.37 -8.16 -11.47
C GLU A 29 -2.17 -7.58 -10.32
N PHE A 30 -3.19 -6.83 -10.66
CA PHE A 30 -4.22 -6.32 -9.75
C PHE A 30 -5.57 -6.64 -10.34
N PHE A 31 -6.39 -7.37 -9.60
CA PHE A 31 -7.68 -7.88 -10.07
C PHE A 31 -8.83 -7.30 -9.26
N SER A 32 -9.95 -7.09 -9.95
CA SER A 32 -11.26 -6.97 -9.35
C SER A 32 -12.16 -8.06 -9.88
N PHE A 33 -12.77 -8.82 -8.99
CA PHE A 33 -13.76 -9.84 -9.32
C PHE A 33 -15.12 -9.44 -8.74
N SER A 34 -16.19 -9.84 -9.39
CA SER A 34 -17.52 -9.71 -8.84
C SER A 34 -17.66 -10.58 -7.58
N ALA A 35 -18.09 -9.98 -6.48
CA ALA A 35 -18.32 -10.70 -5.23
C ALA A 35 -19.47 -11.73 -5.37
N ASN A 36 -20.45 -11.44 -6.25
CA ASN A 36 -21.63 -12.27 -6.43
C ASN A 36 -21.40 -13.47 -7.36
N THR A 37 -20.57 -13.30 -8.41
CA THR A 37 -20.43 -14.30 -9.48
C THR A 37 -19.03 -14.88 -9.59
N GLY A 38 -18.02 -14.25 -8.99
CA GLY A 38 -16.61 -14.59 -9.16
C GLY A 38 -16.05 -14.21 -10.53
N ALA A 39 -16.83 -13.57 -11.40
CA ALA A 39 -16.37 -13.14 -12.71
C ALA A 39 -15.37 -11.99 -12.60
N LEU A 40 -14.41 -11.95 -13.51
CA LEU A 40 -13.44 -10.85 -13.59
C LEU A 40 -14.16 -9.57 -14.03
N ASN A 41 -14.11 -8.52 -13.19
CA ASN A 41 -14.59 -7.19 -13.55
C ASN A 41 -13.55 -6.47 -14.42
N TRP A 42 -12.33 -6.38 -13.92
CA TRP A 42 -11.19 -5.77 -14.60
C TRP A 42 -9.85 -6.24 -14.02
N GLN A 43 -8.79 -6.01 -14.78
CA GLN A 43 -7.39 -6.27 -14.39
C GLN A 43 -6.52 -5.08 -14.76
N GLN A 44 -5.55 -4.75 -13.88
CA GLN A 44 -4.52 -3.74 -14.10
C GLN A 44 -3.12 -4.31 -13.90
N LYS A 45 -2.12 -3.71 -14.59
CA LYS A 45 -0.70 -4.06 -14.44
C LYS A 45 -0.09 -3.25 -13.30
N ILE A 46 -0.25 -3.71 -12.06
CA ILE A 46 0.24 -3.04 -10.85
C ILE A 46 1.00 -4.05 -10.01
N ASN A 47 2.25 -3.75 -9.69
CA ASN A 47 3.15 -4.57 -8.88
C ASN A 47 2.99 -4.22 -7.40
N SER A 48 2.09 -4.90 -6.69
CA SER A 48 1.85 -4.65 -5.27
C SER A 48 1.48 -5.94 -4.55
N ASN A 49 2.12 -6.20 -3.42
CA ASN A 49 1.75 -7.24 -2.46
C ASN A 49 1.16 -6.66 -1.17
N ILE A 50 0.83 -5.36 -1.18
CA ILE A 50 0.30 -4.64 -0.03
C ILE A 50 -1.23 -4.63 -0.13
N ARG A 51 -1.89 -4.87 1.00
CA ARG A 51 -3.34 -4.82 1.09
C ARG A 51 -3.87 -3.48 0.59
N PRO A 52 -4.69 -3.44 -0.46
CA PRO A 52 -5.32 -2.22 -0.94
C PRO A 52 -6.35 -1.68 0.06
N THR A 53 -6.78 -0.46 -0.12
CA THR A 53 -7.83 0.18 0.68
C THR A 53 -8.89 0.72 -0.27
N LEU A 54 -10.13 0.30 -0.08
CA LEU A 54 -11.29 0.82 -0.80
C LEU A 54 -11.99 1.86 0.07
N ILE A 55 -12.22 3.06 -0.49
CA ILE A 55 -12.98 4.14 0.13
C ILE A 55 -13.94 4.67 -0.93
N GLU A 56 -15.23 4.48 -0.69
CA GLU A 56 -16.28 4.79 -1.68
C GLU A 56 -15.99 4.09 -3.03
N ASN A 57 -15.77 4.84 -4.10
CA ASN A 57 -15.43 4.30 -5.42
C ASN A 57 -13.92 4.38 -5.74
N LEU A 58 -13.07 4.65 -4.77
CA LEU A 58 -11.62 4.80 -4.98
C LEU A 58 -10.86 3.68 -4.29
N ILE A 59 -10.01 3.01 -5.05
CA ILE A 59 -9.05 2.04 -4.54
C ILE A 59 -7.68 2.73 -4.44
N PHE A 60 -7.10 2.64 -3.26
CA PHE A 60 -5.73 3.06 -2.99
C PHE A 60 -4.85 1.83 -2.88
N THR A 61 -3.72 1.83 -3.57
CA THR A 61 -2.67 0.81 -3.41
C THR A 61 -1.29 1.45 -3.54
N VAL A 62 -0.27 0.79 -3.00
CA VAL A 62 1.13 1.24 -3.11
C VAL A 62 1.94 0.12 -3.73
N THR A 63 2.66 0.42 -4.81
CA THR A 63 3.51 -0.56 -5.49
C THR A 63 4.78 -0.85 -4.68
N ILE A 64 5.42 -1.98 -4.96
CA ILE A 64 6.70 -2.37 -4.32
C ILE A 64 7.78 -1.31 -4.57
N GLU A 65 7.72 -0.59 -5.69
CA GLU A 65 8.65 0.49 -6.07
C GLU A 65 8.34 1.83 -5.38
N GLY A 66 7.26 1.92 -4.61
CA GLY A 66 6.86 3.13 -3.89
C GLY A 66 6.07 4.13 -4.72
N PHE A 67 5.16 3.65 -5.57
CA PHE A 67 4.16 4.48 -6.23
C PHE A 67 2.80 4.29 -5.56
N LEU A 68 2.20 5.38 -5.09
CA LEU A 68 0.78 5.41 -4.75
C LEU A 68 -0.03 5.42 -6.05
N VAL A 69 -0.92 4.46 -6.18
CA VAL A 69 -1.86 4.34 -7.31
C VAL A 69 -3.27 4.50 -6.78
N VAL A 70 -4.06 5.35 -7.42
CA VAL A 70 -5.49 5.53 -7.16
C VAL A 70 -6.25 5.05 -8.37
N ILE A 71 -7.21 4.16 -8.16
CA ILE A 71 -7.97 3.47 -9.22
C ILE A 71 -9.45 3.72 -8.99
N ASP A 72 -10.20 3.92 -10.05
CA ASP A 72 -11.67 3.89 -10.01
C ASP A 72 -12.13 2.43 -9.87
N ASN A 73 -12.91 2.12 -8.82
CA ASN A 73 -13.32 0.75 -8.50
C ASN A 73 -14.21 0.14 -9.58
N LYS A 74 -15.10 0.94 -10.18
CA LYS A 74 -16.07 0.43 -11.17
C LYS A 74 -15.44 0.12 -12.51
N THR A 75 -14.50 0.98 -12.94
CA THR A 75 -13.93 0.90 -14.30
C THR A 75 -12.55 0.27 -14.34
N GLY A 76 -11.85 0.22 -13.20
CA GLY A 76 -10.44 -0.16 -13.13
C GLY A 76 -9.48 0.90 -13.68
N ASN A 77 -9.98 2.07 -14.09
CA ASN A 77 -9.13 3.12 -14.65
C ASN A 77 -8.23 3.72 -13.59
N ILE A 78 -6.95 3.87 -13.91
CA ILE A 78 -5.99 4.55 -13.05
C ILE A 78 -6.26 6.06 -13.12
N ILE A 79 -6.65 6.64 -11.98
CA ILE A 79 -6.91 8.08 -11.84
C ILE A 79 -5.61 8.84 -11.58
N ARG A 80 -4.70 8.26 -10.77
CA ARG A 80 -3.46 8.92 -10.38
C ARG A 80 -2.36 7.92 -10.03
N ILE A 81 -1.13 8.28 -10.39
CA ILE A 81 0.10 7.60 -9.96
C ILE A 81 1.05 8.66 -9.42
N THR A 82 1.58 8.47 -8.21
CA THR A 82 2.51 9.41 -7.58
C THR A 82 3.65 8.67 -6.90
N ASN A 83 4.89 9.11 -7.10
CA ASN A 83 6.04 8.55 -6.40
C ASN A 83 6.07 9.07 -4.95
N VAL A 84 5.85 8.19 -3.98
CA VAL A 84 5.83 8.56 -2.55
C VAL A 84 7.23 8.61 -1.93
N PHE A 85 8.26 8.20 -2.67
CA PHE A 85 9.66 8.31 -2.27
C PHE A 85 10.37 9.51 -2.90
N ASP A 86 9.61 10.48 -3.45
CA ASP A 86 10.17 11.64 -4.16
C ASP A 86 11.14 12.46 -3.31
N LYS A 87 10.90 12.59 -2.00
CA LYS A 87 11.77 13.27 -1.03
C LYS A 87 12.98 12.43 -0.57
N ILE A 88 13.05 11.15 -0.94
CA ILE A 88 14.17 10.28 -0.60
C ILE A 88 15.22 10.35 -1.72
N LYS A 89 16.50 10.36 -1.36
CA LYS A 89 17.60 10.36 -2.33
C LYS A 89 17.48 9.17 -3.30
N LYS A 90 17.60 9.43 -4.60
CA LYS A 90 17.35 8.45 -5.68
C LYS A 90 18.11 7.14 -5.50
N ASN A 91 19.37 7.18 -5.05
CA ASN A 91 20.20 6.01 -4.82
C ASN A 91 19.79 5.15 -3.58
N LYS A 92 18.87 5.65 -2.76
CA LYS A 92 18.34 4.92 -1.60
C LYS A 92 16.96 4.32 -1.85
N ARG A 93 16.21 4.81 -2.85
CA ARG A 93 14.81 4.41 -3.09
C ARG A 93 14.66 2.93 -3.39
N SER A 94 15.56 2.34 -4.19
CA SER A 94 15.52 0.93 -4.58
C SER A 94 15.76 -0.05 -3.42
N LYS A 95 16.25 0.45 -2.29
CA LYS A 95 16.52 -0.33 -1.07
C LYS A 95 15.40 -0.25 -0.05
N ILE A 96 14.35 0.51 -0.32
CA ILE A 96 13.24 0.75 0.60
C ILE A 96 12.01 0.07 0.04
N LYS A 97 11.38 -0.78 0.84
CA LYS A 97 10.13 -1.44 0.48
C LYS A 97 8.99 -0.97 1.36
N PRO A 98 7.86 -0.61 0.77
CA PRO A 98 6.63 -0.41 1.52
C PRO A 98 6.23 -1.67 2.28
N VAL A 99 5.74 -1.51 3.51
CA VAL A 99 5.25 -2.62 4.35
C VAL A 99 3.74 -2.63 4.42
N GLY A 100 3.15 -1.45 4.52
CA GLY A 100 1.71 -1.29 4.55
C GLY A 100 1.33 0.17 4.79
N PHE A 101 0.06 0.48 4.57
CA PHE A 101 -0.45 1.83 4.75
C PHE A 101 -1.87 1.82 5.32
N ILE A 102 -2.29 2.98 5.80
CA ILE A 102 -3.67 3.27 6.16
C ILE A 102 -4.06 4.66 5.66
N VAL A 103 -5.31 4.79 5.22
CA VAL A 103 -5.86 6.06 4.74
C VAL A 103 -6.61 6.72 5.88
N GLY A 104 -6.19 7.92 6.24
CA GLY A 104 -6.90 8.81 7.15
C GLY A 104 -7.70 9.86 6.41
N THR A 105 -8.21 10.87 7.11
CA THR A 105 -9.05 11.93 6.51
C THR A 105 -8.28 12.91 5.63
N LYS A 106 -7.03 13.21 5.97
CA LYS A 106 -6.18 14.16 5.22
C LYS A 106 -4.91 13.52 4.67
N ASN A 107 -4.43 12.48 5.34
CA ASN A 107 -3.15 11.86 5.01
C ASN A 107 -3.29 10.35 4.87
N ILE A 108 -2.46 9.79 3.99
CA ILE A 108 -2.14 8.37 3.97
C ILE A 108 -0.86 8.19 4.78
N TYR A 109 -0.84 7.21 5.66
CA TYR A 109 0.30 6.87 6.50
C TYR A 109 0.91 5.58 5.98
N LEU A 110 2.10 5.65 5.43
CA LEU A 110 2.82 4.52 4.82
C LEU A 110 4.04 4.16 5.67
N THR A 111 4.19 2.89 6.01
CA THR A 111 5.37 2.35 6.71
C THR A 111 6.28 1.59 5.76
N THR A 112 7.55 1.52 6.10
CA THR A 112 8.58 0.88 5.27
C THR A 112 9.41 -0.13 6.07
N ASP A 113 10.11 -1.00 5.34
CA ASP A 113 10.97 -2.06 5.87
C ASP A 113 12.22 -1.56 6.61
N ASN A 114 12.59 -0.31 6.39
CA ASN A 114 13.70 0.35 7.08
C ASN A 114 13.22 1.37 8.13
N GLY A 115 11.99 1.22 8.63
CA GLY A 115 11.48 1.98 9.77
C GLY A 115 11.10 3.44 9.51
N LEU A 116 10.76 3.79 8.27
CA LEU A 116 10.20 5.10 7.97
C LEU A 116 8.67 5.07 8.06
N LEU A 117 8.10 6.15 8.57
CA LEU A 117 6.70 6.52 8.42
C LEU A 117 6.62 7.72 7.47
N ILE A 118 5.97 7.53 6.35
CA ILE A 118 5.79 8.55 5.31
C ILE A 118 4.35 9.03 5.36
N LEU A 119 4.17 10.33 5.55
CA LEU A 119 2.88 10.99 5.46
C LEU A 119 2.68 11.47 4.03
N ILE A 120 1.57 11.10 3.43
CA ILE A 120 1.22 11.43 2.04
C ILE A 120 -0.08 12.20 2.08
N ASP A 121 -0.09 13.39 1.53
CA ASP A 121 -1.32 14.18 1.38
C ASP A 121 -2.29 13.48 0.42
N ILE A 122 -3.50 13.22 0.86
CA ILE A 122 -4.46 12.41 0.09
C ILE A 122 -4.94 13.12 -1.19
N SER A 123 -4.98 14.46 -1.17
CA SER A 123 -5.48 15.25 -2.30
C SER A 123 -4.48 15.29 -3.46
N SER A 124 -3.20 15.44 -3.16
CA SER A 124 -2.13 15.51 -4.16
C SER A 124 -1.42 14.19 -4.41
N GLY A 125 -1.49 13.23 -3.47
CA GLY A 125 -0.74 12.00 -3.47
C GLY A 125 0.76 12.18 -3.21
N ARG A 126 1.22 13.36 -2.83
CA ARG A 126 2.64 13.68 -2.59
C ARG A 126 3.03 13.51 -1.14
N SER A 127 4.27 13.09 -0.91
CA SER A 127 4.82 13.01 0.44
C SER A 127 4.89 14.40 1.07
N SER A 128 4.21 14.58 2.20
CA SER A 128 4.27 15.81 3.00
C SER A 128 5.41 15.76 4.01
N SER A 129 5.60 14.62 4.69
CA SER A 129 6.61 14.42 5.72
C SER A 129 7.16 12.98 5.72
N ILE A 130 8.38 12.81 6.21
CA ILE A 130 9.02 11.51 6.43
C ILE A 130 9.61 11.52 7.84
N LEU A 131 9.16 10.57 8.65
CA LEU A 131 9.60 10.38 10.03
C LEU A 131 10.39 9.08 10.14
N LYS A 132 11.54 9.13 10.77
CA LYS A 132 12.30 7.93 11.14
C LYS A 132 11.80 7.44 12.48
N VAL A 133 11.10 6.30 12.48
CA VAL A 133 10.54 5.69 13.70
C VAL A 133 11.49 4.63 14.25
N ASP A 134 12.14 3.87 13.36
CA ASP A 134 13.08 2.81 13.71
C ASP A 134 14.20 2.67 12.68
N ASN A 135 15.18 1.80 12.98
CA ASN A 135 16.20 1.36 12.03
C ASN A 135 15.82 0.06 11.31
N GLU A 136 14.81 -0.65 11.80
CA GLU A 136 14.30 -1.91 11.28
C GLU A 136 12.87 -1.78 10.77
N LYS A 137 12.35 -2.90 10.27
CA LYS A 137 10.98 -3.00 9.77
C LYS A 137 9.98 -2.70 10.89
N ILE A 138 9.03 -1.81 10.59
CA ILE A 138 7.87 -1.54 11.43
C ILE A 138 6.61 -2.12 10.79
N SER A 139 5.59 -2.41 11.59
CA SER A 139 4.34 -2.97 11.09
C SER A 139 3.57 -2.00 10.18
N ARG A 140 2.59 -2.53 9.47
CA ARG A 140 1.52 -1.72 8.89
C ARG A 140 0.92 -0.83 9.98
N PRO A 141 0.64 0.47 9.71
CA PRO A 141 0.01 1.34 10.68
C PRO A 141 -1.48 1.01 10.82
N PHE A 142 -2.05 1.32 11.98
CA PHE A 142 -3.49 1.26 12.20
C PHE A 142 -3.97 2.47 13.00
N ILE A 143 -5.24 2.82 12.81
CA ILE A 143 -5.88 3.97 13.47
C ILE A 143 -6.95 3.43 14.41
N LEU A 144 -6.90 3.87 15.67
CA LEU A 144 -7.92 3.60 16.68
C LEU A 144 -8.18 4.89 17.47
N ASN A 145 -9.45 5.27 17.59
CA ASN A 145 -9.88 6.47 18.33
C ASN A 145 -9.07 7.73 17.94
N LYS A 146 -8.90 7.95 16.64
CA LYS A 146 -8.15 9.08 16.05
C LYS A 146 -6.65 9.09 16.37
N ASN A 147 -6.11 8.04 16.94
CA ASN A 147 -4.68 7.89 17.19
C ASN A 147 -4.08 6.90 16.20
N LEU A 148 -2.86 7.19 15.75
CA LEU A 148 -2.09 6.30 14.89
C LEU A 148 -1.22 5.38 15.74
N PHE A 149 -1.21 4.09 15.42
CA PHE A 149 -0.41 3.09 16.10
C PHE A 149 0.40 2.28 15.09
N ILE A 150 1.57 1.83 15.51
CA ILE A 150 2.42 0.86 14.83
C ILE A 150 2.94 -0.16 15.83
N ILE A 151 3.34 -1.34 15.36
CA ILE A 151 4.03 -2.34 16.16
C ILE A 151 5.52 -2.30 15.79
N LYS A 152 6.36 -2.27 16.79
CA LYS A 152 7.81 -2.32 16.73
C LYS A 152 8.33 -3.14 17.89
N ASP A 153 9.26 -4.08 17.66
CA ASP A 153 9.92 -4.89 18.71
C ASP A 153 8.94 -5.48 19.73
N ASN A 154 7.85 -6.09 19.27
CA ASN A 154 6.75 -6.62 20.07
C ASN A 154 6.06 -5.59 20.98
N SER A 155 6.24 -4.30 20.71
CA SER A 155 5.62 -3.19 21.43
C SER A 155 4.68 -2.39 20.52
N ILE A 156 3.59 -1.90 21.08
CA ILE A 156 2.67 -0.99 20.39
C ILE A 156 3.10 0.45 20.67
N ILE A 157 3.41 1.19 19.64
CA ILE A 157 3.77 2.61 19.72
C ILE A 157 2.61 3.45 19.23
N LYS A 158 2.18 4.39 20.07
CA LYS A 158 1.24 5.44 19.70
C LYS A 158 2.03 6.63 19.14
N LEU A 159 1.63 7.09 17.97
CA LEU A 159 2.17 8.28 17.32
C LEU A 159 1.16 9.43 17.47
N ASN A 160 1.62 10.54 18.01
CA ASN A 160 0.80 11.75 18.22
C ASN A 160 0.95 12.72 17.06
#